data_1823e334c9ff833a65d146c27ba3e152
#
_entry.id   1823e334c9ff833a65d146c27ba3e152
#
_cell.length_a   1.000
_cell.length_b   1.000
_cell.length_c   1.000
_cell.angle_alpha   90.00
_cell.angle_beta   90.00
_cell.angle_gamma   90.00
#
_symmetry.space_group_name_H-M   'P 1'
#
loop_
_entity.id
_entity.type
_entity.pdbx_description
1 polymer ?
#
loop_
_entity_poly.entity_id
_entity_poly.type
_entity_poly.pdbx_seq_one_letter_code
_entity_poly.pdbx_strand_id
1 'polypeptide(L)'
;MKRVVLLWMVLLYAFTSSAQFSDSVHYYVKYASTGSVNRTNDGNSFLLNNNLGFKISKKKMTLNMGASYVYGKQDHSITNNDMSTAMDFNIYRGEKKVYFWGLANYDKSYSLKINNRFQGGGGAAYDFIKRSNATLNVSDGILFENSDLMLHDTIPDVYHTFRNSLRVYYKWVIKDIIVLEGSNYVQNSITHGNDYIIKCNNSLSVKLRSWLSITAAMTYNKLNRTDRENLLMNYGLTVEKFF
;
A
#
# COMPACT_ATOMS: atom_id res chain seq x y z
N MET A 1 -5.04 4.36 38.13
CA MET A 1 -6.14 5.25 37.70
C MET A 1 -5.65 6.58 37.10
N LYS A 2 -4.75 7.36 37.69
CA LYS A 2 -4.28 8.65 37.16
C LYS A 2 -3.61 8.57 35.77
N ARG A 3 -2.88 7.50 35.43
CA ARG A 3 -2.23 7.33 34.13
C ARG A 3 -3.19 6.99 32.98
N VAL A 4 -4.32 6.35 33.27
CA VAL A 4 -5.37 6.03 32.30
C VAL A 4 -6.18 7.28 31.93
N VAL A 5 -6.43 8.17 32.93
CA VAL A 5 -7.12 9.45 32.73
C VAL A 5 -6.27 10.40 31.87
N LEU A 6 -4.94 10.38 32.01
CA LEU A 6 -4.04 11.19 31.18
C LEU A 6 -4.06 10.73 29.70
N LEU A 7 -4.14 9.44 29.46
CA LEU A 7 -4.27 8.86 28.10
C LEU A 7 -5.59 9.30 27.43
N TRP A 8 -6.68 9.34 28.21
CA TRP A 8 -7.98 9.81 27.74
C TRP A 8 -8.00 11.31 27.48
N MET A 9 -7.29 12.14 28.26
CA MET A 9 -7.18 13.58 28.00
C MET A 9 -6.38 13.92 26.76
N VAL A 10 -5.32 13.16 26.44
CA VAL A 10 -4.57 13.36 25.18
C VAL A 10 -5.41 12.97 23.96
N LEU A 11 -6.29 11.99 24.06
CA LEU A 11 -7.24 11.60 23.01
C LEU A 11 -8.34 12.66 22.77
N LEU A 12 -8.69 13.47 23.76
CA LEU A 12 -9.75 14.48 23.66
C LEU A 12 -9.30 15.81 23.00
N TYR A 13 -7.98 16.10 22.94
CA TYR A 13 -7.45 17.33 22.32
C TYR A 13 -7.24 17.22 20.78
N ALA A 14 -7.57 16.08 20.16
CA ALA A 14 -7.43 15.88 18.71
C ALA A 14 -8.63 16.37 17.86
N PHE A 15 -9.50 17.20 18.42
CA PHE A 15 -10.71 17.66 17.75
C PHE A 15 -10.51 19.02 17.10
N THR A 16 -10.19 19.06 15.87
CA THR A 16 -10.61 19.95 14.77
C THR A 16 -9.53 19.97 13.70
N SER A 17 -9.61 19.14 12.70
CA SER A 17 -8.93 19.42 11.44
C SER A 17 -9.77 18.90 10.28
N SER A 18 -10.15 19.80 9.40
CA SER A 18 -10.71 19.48 8.08
C SER A 18 -9.66 18.71 7.28
N ALA A 19 -9.97 17.47 6.91
CA ALA A 19 -9.01 16.55 6.34
C ALA A 19 -8.88 16.71 4.82
N GLN A 20 -8.23 17.78 4.38
CA GLN A 20 -7.78 17.92 2.98
C GLN A 20 -6.50 18.75 2.92
N PHE A 21 -5.60 18.44 1.95
CA PHE A 21 -4.47 19.30 1.66
C PHE A 21 -4.98 20.67 1.21
N SER A 22 -4.67 21.68 1.97
CA SER A 22 -4.86 23.10 1.65
C SER A 22 -3.48 23.74 1.42
N ASP A 23 -3.44 25.01 1.04
CA ASP A 23 -2.16 25.73 0.87
C ASP A 23 -1.29 25.78 2.15
N SER A 24 -1.87 25.46 3.31
CA SER A 24 -1.21 25.41 4.62
C SER A 24 -0.94 24.00 5.14
N VAL A 25 -1.52 22.95 4.53
CA VAL A 25 -1.37 21.55 4.96
C VAL A 25 -0.47 20.82 3.97
N HIS A 26 0.72 20.45 4.42
CA HIS A 26 1.75 19.85 3.56
C HIS A 26 2.12 18.43 3.93
N TYR A 27 1.69 17.94 5.09
CA TYR A 27 2.07 16.64 5.62
C TYR A 27 0.84 15.80 5.92
N TYR A 28 0.95 14.53 5.64
CA TYR A 28 -0.09 13.54 5.93
C TYR A 28 0.55 12.26 6.45
N VAL A 29 0.01 11.74 7.54
CA VAL A 29 0.40 10.46 8.12
C VAL A 29 -0.83 9.56 8.20
N LYS A 30 -0.67 8.30 7.80
CA LYS A 30 -1.69 7.27 7.90
C LYS A 30 -1.09 6.02 8.52
N TYR A 31 -1.74 5.46 9.50
CA TYR A 31 -1.45 4.15 10.03
C TYR A 31 -2.70 3.29 9.99
N ALA A 32 -2.58 2.09 9.42
CA ALA A 32 -3.65 1.11 9.38
C ALA A 32 -3.15 -0.21 9.97
N SER A 33 -3.88 -0.74 10.93
CA SER A 33 -3.67 -2.08 11.48
C SER A 33 -4.94 -2.89 11.23
N THR A 34 -4.79 -3.95 10.46
CA THR A 34 -5.87 -4.85 10.08
C THR A 34 -5.45 -6.29 10.35
N GLY A 35 -6.42 -7.16 10.60
CA GLY A 35 -6.09 -8.55 10.86
C GLY A 35 -7.30 -9.45 10.78
N SER A 36 -7.03 -10.75 10.88
CA SER A 36 -8.03 -11.79 11.00
C SER A 36 -7.57 -12.84 12.02
N VAL A 37 -8.49 -13.39 12.76
CA VAL A 37 -8.27 -14.50 13.69
C VAL A 37 -9.34 -15.53 13.42
N ASN A 38 -8.92 -16.77 13.20
CA ASN A 38 -9.81 -17.92 13.13
C ASN A 38 -9.33 -18.98 14.13
N ARG A 39 -10.20 -19.44 15.00
CA ARG A 39 -9.93 -20.49 15.98
C ARG A 39 -11.07 -21.48 16.00
N THR A 40 -10.74 -22.74 15.71
CA THR A 40 -11.67 -23.87 15.74
C THR A 40 -11.09 -25.00 16.60
N ASN A 41 -11.84 -26.08 16.77
CA ASN A 41 -11.33 -27.28 17.45
C ASN A 41 -10.23 -27.97 16.63
N ASP A 42 -10.24 -27.78 15.30
CA ASP A 42 -9.33 -28.46 14.36
C ASP A 42 -8.08 -27.65 14.03
N GLY A 43 -8.02 -26.34 14.47
CA GLY A 43 -6.86 -25.52 14.20
C GLY A 43 -7.09 -24.03 14.46
N ASN A 44 -6.01 -23.28 14.38
CA ASN A 44 -6.04 -21.84 14.56
C ASN A 44 -5.22 -21.14 13.47
N SER A 45 -5.67 -19.95 13.08
CA SER A 45 -4.89 -19.05 12.23
C SER A 45 -5.06 -17.61 12.68
N PHE A 46 -4.00 -16.84 12.50
CA PHE A 46 -4.10 -15.39 12.65
C PHE A 46 -3.24 -14.70 11.57
N LEU A 47 -3.68 -13.52 11.21
CA LEU A 47 -2.98 -12.63 10.31
C LEU A 47 -3.02 -11.22 10.90
N LEU A 48 -1.88 -10.53 10.90
CA LEU A 48 -1.76 -9.13 11.24
C LEU A 48 -1.09 -8.40 10.09
N ASN A 49 -1.71 -7.32 9.63
CA ASN A 49 -1.20 -6.47 8.55
C ASN A 49 -1.15 -5.02 9.04
N ASN A 50 0.05 -4.46 9.10
CA ASN A 50 0.32 -3.10 9.52
C ASN A 50 0.84 -2.29 8.33
N ASN A 51 0.27 -1.12 8.11
CA ASN A 51 0.64 -0.21 7.04
C ASN A 51 0.87 1.18 7.60
N LEU A 52 2.05 1.75 7.32
CA LEU A 52 2.40 3.12 7.64
C LEU A 52 2.59 3.90 6.34
N GLY A 53 1.93 5.03 6.22
CA GLY A 53 2.08 5.95 5.10
C GLY A 53 2.44 7.34 5.57
N PHE A 54 3.38 7.97 4.88
CA PHE A 54 3.75 9.37 5.07
C PHE A 54 3.77 10.07 3.72
N LYS A 55 3.18 11.27 3.66
CA LYS A 55 3.12 12.05 2.44
C LYS A 55 3.49 13.49 2.70
N ILE A 56 4.35 14.03 1.84
CA ILE A 56 4.65 15.46 1.75
C ILE A 56 4.12 15.96 0.42
N SER A 57 3.31 17.03 0.44
CA SER A 57 2.78 17.64 -0.77
C SER A 57 3.14 19.12 -0.80
N LYS A 58 3.80 19.56 -1.86
CA LYS A 58 4.08 20.96 -2.18
C LYS A 58 3.60 21.23 -3.61
N LYS A 59 3.33 22.50 -3.94
CA LYS A 59 2.66 22.93 -5.22
C LYS A 59 3.01 22.17 -6.49
N LYS A 60 4.25 21.72 -6.64
CA LYS A 60 4.72 21.01 -7.86
C LYS A 60 5.24 19.61 -7.63
N MET A 61 5.35 19.20 -6.37
CA MET A 61 5.95 17.91 -6.00
C MET A 61 5.18 17.24 -4.89
N THR A 62 5.08 15.93 -4.97
CA THR A 62 4.58 15.09 -3.88
C THR A 62 5.58 13.98 -3.65
N LEU A 63 5.95 13.76 -2.41
CA LEU A 63 6.71 12.61 -1.95
C LEU A 63 5.80 11.73 -1.10
N ASN A 64 5.69 10.46 -1.44
CA ASN A 64 5.01 9.46 -0.65
C ASN A 64 6.02 8.42 -0.18
N MET A 65 5.94 8.04 1.08
CA MET A 65 6.69 6.94 1.66
C MET A 65 5.73 5.99 2.33
N GLY A 66 5.95 4.70 2.15
CA GLY A 66 5.11 3.66 2.71
C GLY A 66 5.95 2.50 3.24
N ALA A 67 5.47 1.90 4.31
CA ALA A 67 5.99 0.64 4.83
C ALA A 67 4.82 -0.26 5.21
N SER A 68 4.92 -1.54 4.86
CA SER A 68 3.95 -2.55 5.27
C SER A 68 4.66 -3.76 5.86
N TYR A 69 4.02 -4.37 6.84
CA TYR A 69 4.48 -5.61 7.44
C TYR A 69 3.29 -6.54 7.69
N VAL A 70 3.34 -7.71 7.08
CA VAL A 70 2.32 -8.76 7.22
C VAL A 70 2.94 -9.95 7.96
N TYR A 71 2.34 -10.34 9.07
CA TYR A 71 2.71 -11.52 9.81
C TYR A 71 1.51 -12.44 10.01
N GLY A 72 1.68 -13.71 9.63
CA GLY A 72 0.62 -14.70 9.74
C GLY A 72 1.15 -16.06 10.16
N LYS A 73 0.32 -16.77 10.90
CA LYS A 73 0.54 -18.17 11.30
C LYS A 73 -0.73 -18.98 11.10
N GLN A 74 -0.53 -20.26 10.78
CA GLN A 74 -1.56 -21.28 10.81
C GLN A 74 -0.99 -22.51 11.51
N ASP A 75 -1.63 -22.97 12.58
CA ASP A 75 -1.27 -24.16 13.33
C ASP A 75 0.22 -24.23 13.68
N HIS A 76 0.85 -23.31 14.24
CA HIS A 76 2.29 -23.21 14.58
C HIS A 76 3.22 -22.89 13.39
N SER A 77 2.76 -23.01 12.14
CA SER A 77 3.56 -22.70 10.96
C SER A 77 3.39 -21.25 10.51
N ILE A 78 4.49 -20.60 10.13
CA ILE A 78 4.45 -19.25 9.56
C ILE A 78 3.90 -19.34 8.14
N THR A 79 2.85 -18.56 7.85
CA THR A 79 2.28 -18.41 6.51
C THR A 79 2.74 -17.14 5.83
N ASN A 80 2.87 -16.06 6.60
CA ASN A 80 3.32 -14.76 6.13
C ASN A 80 4.36 -14.17 7.08
N ASN A 81 5.43 -13.65 6.50
CA ASN A 81 6.42 -12.80 7.14
C ASN A 81 6.95 -11.89 6.03
N ASP A 82 6.12 -10.91 5.66
CA ASP A 82 6.27 -10.14 4.46
C ASP A 82 6.45 -8.67 4.81
N MET A 83 7.50 -8.05 4.28
CA MET A 83 7.82 -6.63 4.45
C MET A 83 7.92 -5.97 3.09
N SER A 84 7.32 -4.80 2.95
CA SER A 84 7.47 -3.95 1.78
C SER A 84 7.70 -2.50 2.22
N THR A 85 8.64 -1.82 1.57
CA THR A 85 8.85 -0.39 1.72
C THR A 85 8.87 0.26 0.36
N ALA A 86 8.24 1.40 0.20
CA ALA A 86 8.20 2.13 -1.04
C ALA A 86 8.38 3.63 -0.79
N MET A 87 9.07 4.27 -1.72
CA MET A 87 9.16 5.72 -1.80
C MET A 87 8.86 6.13 -3.23
N ASP A 88 7.85 6.96 -3.43
CA ASP A 88 7.55 7.51 -4.73
C ASP A 88 7.50 9.04 -4.68
N PHE A 89 7.90 9.67 -5.76
CA PHE A 89 7.78 11.11 -5.94
C PHE A 89 7.05 11.40 -7.25
N ASN A 90 6.24 12.47 -7.21
CA ASN A 90 5.45 12.92 -8.35
C ASN A 90 5.80 14.39 -8.63
N ILE A 91 6.04 14.71 -9.90
CA ILE A 91 6.36 16.06 -10.36
C ILE A 91 5.24 16.53 -11.30
N TYR A 92 4.52 17.56 -10.87
CA TYR A 92 3.40 18.14 -11.61
C TYR A 92 3.86 19.35 -12.42
N ARG A 93 3.44 19.43 -13.69
CA ARG A 93 3.64 20.61 -14.55
C ARG A 93 2.42 21.53 -14.51
N GLY A 94 2.30 22.35 -13.44
CA GLY A 94 1.16 23.23 -13.26
C GLY A 94 -0.15 22.47 -13.03
N GLU A 95 -1.26 22.98 -13.60
CA GLU A 95 -2.60 22.38 -13.48
C GLU A 95 -2.86 21.24 -14.49
N LYS A 96 -1.82 20.77 -15.19
CA LYS A 96 -1.97 19.71 -16.19
C LYS A 96 -2.33 18.38 -15.54
N LYS A 97 -3.14 17.60 -16.23
CA LYS A 97 -3.53 16.24 -15.81
C LYS A 97 -2.38 15.24 -15.92
N VAL A 98 -1.33 15.56 -16.69
CA VAL A 98 -0.14 14.71 -16.86
C VAL A 98 0.92 15.12 -15.85
N TYR A 99 1.52 14.15 -15.21
CA TYR A 99 2.69 14.33 -14.36
C TYR A 99 3.70 13.20 -14.53
N PHE A 100 4.94 13.42 -14.10
CA PHE A 100 5.97 12.40 -14.08
C PHE A 100 6.12 11.86 -12.67
N TRP A 101 6.43 10.57 -12.59
CA TRP A 101 6.67 9.89 -11.32
C TRP A 101 7.98 9.11 -11.33
N GLY A 102 8.56 8.92 -10.14
CA GLY A 102 9.64 7.99 -9.89
C GLY A 102 9.35 7.18 -8.65
N LEU A 103 9.84 5.95 -8.61
CA LEU A 103 9.59 4.96 -7.57
C LEU A 103 10.89 4.25 -7.19
N ALA A 104 11.07 4.02 -5.89
CA ALA A 104 11.97 3.01 -5.34
C ALA A 104 11.17 2.13 -4.38
N ASN A 105 11.29 0.81 -4.51
CA ASN A 105 10.57 -0.17 -3.72
C ASN A 105 11.50 -1.31 -3.30
N TYR A 106 11.36 -1.77 -2.06
CA TYR A 106 12.05 -2.94 -1.54
C TYR A 106 11.03 -3.89 -0.90
N ASP A 107 11.06 -5.15 -1.33
CA ASP A 107 10.19 -6.22 -0.85
C ASP A 107 11.02 -7.37 -0.29
N LYS A 108 10.55 -7.96 0.80
CA LYS A 108 10.91 -9.27 1.32
C LYS A 108 9.63 -10.01 1.66
N SER A 109 9.46 -11.25 1.16
CA SER A 109 8.20 -11.97 1.35
C SER A 109 8.42 -13.47 1.49
N TYR A 110 8.06 -13.99 2.64
CA TYR A 110 8.05 -15.42 2.91
C TYR A 110 6.96 -16.12 2.08
N SER A 111 5.77 -15.50 1.98
CA SER A 111 4.61 -16.08 1.27
C SER A 111 4.82 -16.17 -0.24
N LEU A 112 5.55 -15.21 -0.82
CA LEU A 112 5.84 -15.15 -2.27
C LEU A 112 7.24 -15.68 -2.62
N LYS A 113 8.00 -16.20 -1.63
CA LYS A 113 9.36 -16.70 -1.82
C LYS A 113 10.33 -15.66 -2.38
N ILE A 114 10.23 -14.45 -1.87
CA ILE A 114 11.13 -13.34 -2.19
C ILE A 114 12.10 -13.17 -1.02
N ASN A 115 13.38 -13.52 -1.20
CA ASN A 115 14.43 -13.26 -0.22
C ASN A 115 14.68 -11.75 -0.11
N ASN A 116 14.85 -11.11 -1.26
CA ASN A 116 14.86 -9.66 -1.41
C ASN A 116 14.52 -9.28 -2.86
N ARG A 117 13.88 -8.14 -3.04
CA ARG A 117 13.62 -7.54 -4.34
C ARG A 117 13.67 -6.03 -4.23
N PHE A 118 14.50 -5.43 -5.04
CA PHE A 118 14.56 -3.99 -5.26
C PHE A 118 14.00 -3.66 -6.62
N GLN A 119 13.13 -2.65 -6.69
CA GLN A 119 12.62 -2.09 -7.92
C GLN A 119 12.81 -0.57 -7.89
N GLY A 120 13.32 0.01 -8.97
CA GLY A 120 13.49 1.46 -9.10
C GLY A 120 13.28 1.91 -10.54
N GLY A 121 12.61 3.05 -10.71
CA GLY A 121 12.36 3.58 -12.05
C GLY A 121 11.39 4.74 -12.07
N GLY A 122 10.78 4.97 -13.23
CA GLY A 122 9.89 6.10 -13.40
C GLY A 122 9.05 6.02 -14.68
N GLY A 123 8.14 6.98 -14.81
CA GLY A 123 7.23 7.02 -15.92
C GLY A 123 6.33 8.25 -15.93
N ALA A 124 5.24 8.16 -16.65
CA ALA A 124 4.23 9.20 -16.75
C ALA A 124 2.89 8.72 -16.20
N ALA A 125 2.10 9.65 -15.74
CA ALA A 125 0.77 9.41 -15.21
C ALA A 125 -0.22 10.43 -15.74
N TYR A 126 -1.50 10.01 -15.82
CA TYR A 126 -2.60 10.85 -16.23
C TYR A 126 -3.75 10.77 -15.23
N ASP A 127 -4.18 11.93 -14.75
CA ASP A 127 -5.35 12.07 -13.88
C ASP A 127 -6.62 12.18 -14.74
N PHE A 128 -7.35 11.08 -14.93
CA PHE A 128 -8.65 11.08 -15.61
C PHE A 128 -9.70 11.85 -14.82
N ILE A 129 -9.72 11.60 -13.50
CA ILE A 129 -10.58 12.30 -12.55
C ILE A 129 -9.68 12.84 -11.43
N LYS A 130 -9.80 14.15 -11.18
CA LYS A 130 -9.11 14.85 -10.09
C LYS A 130 -10.08 15.82 -9.44
N ARG A 131 -10.85 15.33 -8.47
CA ARG A 131 -11.82 16.10 -7.68
C ARG A 131 -11.52 15.89 -6.19
N SER A 132 -12.05 16.74 -5.33
CA SER A 132 -11.89 16.62 -3.87
C SER A 132 -12.39 15.27 -3.32
N ASN A 133 -13.47 14.75 -3.91
CA ASN A 133 -14.12 13.51 -3.48
C ASN A 133 -13.87 12.32 -4.42
N ALA A 134 -13.19 12.52 -5.56
CA ALA A 134 -12.96 11.45 -6.54
C ALA A 134 -11.62 11.63 -7.25
N THR A 135 -10.83 10.56 -7.29
CA THR A 135 -9.59 10.48 -8.07
C THR A 135 -9.62 9.21 -8.89
N LEU A 136 -9.25 9.31 -10.16
CA LEU A 136 -8.92 8.17 -11.01
C LEU A 136 -7.65 8.53 -11.78
N ASN A 137 -6.62 7.73 -11.59
CA ASN A 137 -5.31 7.93 -12.16
C ASN A 137 -4.82 6.66 -12.83
N VAL A 138 -4.22 6.79 -13.99
CA VAL A 138 -3.50 5.71 -14.67
C VAL A 138 -2.07 6.16 -14.88
N SER A 139 -1.13 5.30 -14.56
CA SER A 139 0.29 5.55 -14.77
C SER A 139 0.97 4.35 -15.41
N ASP A 140 1.93 4.64 -16.25
CA ASP A 140 2.77 3.63 -16.90
C ASP A 140 4.22 4.07 -16.90
N GLY A 141 5.16 3.11 -16.90
CA GLY A 141 6.58 3.40 -16.88
C GLY A 141 7.45 2.15 -16.85
N ILE A 142 8.75 2.38 -16.72
CA ILE A 142 9.75 1.34 -16.72
C ILE A 142 10.44 1.29 -15.35
N LEU A 143 10.54 0.09 -14.81
CA LEU A 143 11.25 -0.22 -13.57
C LEU A 143 12.41 -1.15 -13.88
N PHE A 144 13.58 -0.85 -13.33
CA PHE A 144 14.66 -1.82 -13.15
C PHE A 144 14.35 -2.65 -11.91
N GLU A 145 14.49 -3.96 -12.00
CA GLU A 145 14.33 -4.91 -10.91
C GLU A 145 15.61 -5.72 -10.71
N ASN A 146 16.01 -5.84 -9.44
CA ASN A 146 17.00 -6.79 -8.99
C ASN A 146 16.38 -7.64 -7.89
N SER A 147 16.37 -8.96 -8.08
CA SER A 147 15.63 -9.91 -7.24
C SER A 147 16.44 -11.14 -6.92
N ASP A 148 16.28 -11.61 -5.69
CA ASP A 148 16.71 -12.90 -5.19
C ASP A 148 15.44 -13.64 -4.71
N LEU A 149 15.08 -14.69 -5.42
CA LEU A 149 13.87 -15.47 -5.21
C LEU A 149 14.23 -16.92 -4.91
N MET A 150 13.24 -17.66 -4.43
CA MET A 150 13.34 -19.10 -4.25
C MET A 150 12.28 -19.79 -5.13
N LEU A 151 12.73 -20.45 -6.21
CA LEU A 151 11.84 -21.22 -7.09
C LEU A 151 11.59 -22.61 -6.49
N HIS A 152 10.35 -23.09 -6.59
CA HIS A 152 9.95 -24.40 -6.08
C HIS A 152 10.43 -24.68 -4.64
N ASP A 153 10.50 -23.62 -3.81
CA ASP A 153 10.93 -23.64 -2.40
C ASP A 153 12.42 -23.99 -2.14
N THR A 154 13.18 -24.34 -3.15
CA THR A 154 14.54 -24.90 -2.98
C THR A 154 15.59 -24.37 -3.94
N ILE A 155 15.20 -23.77 -5.06
CA ILE A 155 16.13 -23.33 -6.11
C ILE A 155 16.32 -21.81 -6.03
N PRO A 156 17.50 -21.31 -5.64
CA PRO A 156 17.79 -19.89 -5.67
C PRO A 156 17.76 -19.35 -7.12
N ASP A 157 17.14 -18.20 -7.31
CA ASP A 157 17.03 -17.50 -8.58
C ASP A 157 17.35 -16.03 -8.41
N VAL A 158 18.60 -15.68 -8.69
CA VAL A 158 19.09 -14.29 -8.61
C VAL A 158 19.14 -13.71 -10.02
N TYR A 159 18.37 -12.66 -10.26
CA TYR A 159 18.27 -12.06 -11.59
C TYR A 159 18.02 -10.55 -11.53
N HIS A 160 18.21 -9.91 -12.68
CA HIS A 160 17.82 -8.54 -12.93
C HIS A 160 17.02 -8.45 -14.24
N THR A 161 16.08 -7.52 -14.30
CA THR A 161 15.26 -7.29 -15.50
C THR A 161 14.72 -5.87 -15.53
N PHE A 162 14.27 -5.44 -16.70
CA PHE A 162 13.43 -4.26 -16.84
C PHE A 162 11.96 -4.70 -16.96
N ARG A 163 11.08 -4.00 -16.28
CA ARG A 163 9.63 -4.24 -16.33
C ARG A 163 8.88 -3.02 -16.81
N ASN A 164 7.92 -3.22 -17.70
CA ASN A 164 6.84 -2.27 -17.85
C ASN A 164 5.91 -2.37 -16.63
N SER A 165 5.47 -1.24 -16.10
CA SER A 165 4.63 -1.17 -14.89
C SER A 165 3.43 -0.27 -15.13
N LEU A 166 2.29 -0.88 -15.43
CA LEU A 166 1.00 -0.21 -15.52
C LEU A 166 0.31 -0.21 -14.15
N ARG A 167 -0.15 0.96 -13.70
CA ARG A 167 -0.94 1.13 -12.48
C ARG A 167 -2.25 1.83 -12.75
N VAL A 168 -3.32 1.34 -12.12
CA VAL A 168 -4.60 2.04 -11.97
C VAL A 168 -4.81 2.36 -10.50
N TYR A 169 -4.89 3.64 -10.17
CA TYR A 169 -5.22 4.13 -8.83
C TYR A 169 -6.56 4.82 -8.85
N TYR A 170 -7.39 4.52 -7.86
CA TYR A 170 -8.65 5.22 -7.64
C TYR A 170 -8.91 5.49 -6.17
N LYS A 171 -9.62 6.59 -5.90
CA LYS A 171 -10.14 6.93 -4.59
C LYS A 171 -11.47 7.64 -4.75
N TRP A 172 -12.49 7.17 -4.04
CA TRP A 172 -13.79 7.83 -3.95
C TRP A 172 -14.19 8.04 -2.50
N VAL A 173 -14.65 9.26 -2.21
CA VAL A 173 -15.19 9.65 -0.90
C VAL A 173 -16.67 9.92 -1.09
N ILE A 174 -17.52 9.09 -0.47
CA ILE A 174 -18.96 9.16 -0.59
C ILE A 174 -19.52 9.73 0.70
N LYS A 175 -20.24 10.88 0.59
CA LYS A 175 -20.85 11.61 1.70
C LYS A 175 -19.90 11.88 2.88
N ASP A 176 -18.59 12.04 2.59
CA ASP A 176 -17.49 12.23 3.57
C ASP A 176 -17.37 11.12 4.63
N ILE A 177 -18.11 10.02 4.47
CA ILE A 177 -18.17 8.91 5.42
C ILE A 177 -17.48 7.66 4.85
N ILE A 178 -17.77 7.29 3.61
CA ILE A 178 -17.26 6.06 3.00
C ILE A 178 -16.10 6.42 2.09
N VAL A 179 -14.96 5.75 2.26
CA VAL A 179 -13.79 5.89 1.40
C VAL A 179 -13.50 4.55 0.73
N LEU A 180 -13.61 4.51 -0.59
CA LEU A 180 -13.14 3.41 -1.41
C LEU A 180 -11.81 3.83 -2.06
N GLU A 181 -10.75 3.05 -1.84
CA GLU A 181 -9.42 3.34 -2.36
C GLU A 181 -8.78 2.07 -2.91
N GLY A 182 -8.14 2.17 -4.08
CA GLY A 182 -7.45 1.04 -4.68
C GLY A 182 -6.24 1.45 -5.49
N SER A 183 -5.22 0.59 -5.48
CA SER A 183 -3.99 0.71 -6.26
C SER A 183 -3.64 -0.66 -6.82
N ASN A 184 -3.80 -0.82 -8.14
CA ASN A 184 -3.68 -2.09 -8.82
C ASN A 184 -2.59 -1.99 -9.89
N TYR A 185 -1.66 -2.94 -9.88
CA TYR A 185 -0.49 -2.97 -10.76
C TYR A 185 -0.46 -4.24 -11.58
N VAL A 186 -0.05 -4.09 -12.84
CA VAL A 186 0.42 -5.18 -13.69
C VAL A 186 1.81 -4.81 -14.16
N GLN A 187 2.78 -5.67 -13.91
CA GLN A 187 4.18 -5.48 -14.28
C GLN A 187 4.64 -6.66 -15.10
N ASN A 188 5.11 -6.41 -16.32
CA ASN A 188 5.62 -7.44 -17.22
C ASN A 188 7.11 -7.25 -17.44
N SER A 189 7.91 -8.33 -17.37
CA SER A 189 9.31 -8.28 -17.80
C SER A 189 9.36 -7.97 -19.30
N ILE A 190 10.24 -7.05 -19.68
CA ILE A 190 10.45 -6.69 -21.09
C ILE A 190 11.24 -7.79 -21.82
N THR A 191 12.07 -8.53 -21.10
CA THR A 191 12.96 -9.56 -21.65
C THR A 191 12.38 -10.97 -21.58
N HIS A 192 11.43 -11.24 -20.68
CA HIS A 192 10.85 -12.57 -20.43
C HIS A 192 9.33 -12.46 -20.40
N GLY A 193 8.65 -12.73 -21.52
CA GLY A 193 7.21 -12.52 -21.69
C GLY A 193 6.30 -13.27 -20.70
N ASN A 194 6.77 -14.37 -20.11
CA ASN A 194 6.02 -15.13 -19.10
C ASN A 194 6.29 -14.65 -17.67
N ASP A 195 7.18 -13.70 -17.45
CA ASP A 195 7.49 -13.18 -16.12
C ASP A 195 6.67 -11.91 -15.86
N TYR A 196 5.57 -12.08 -15.14
CA TYR A 196 4.69 -10.98 -14.75
C TYR A 196 4.39 -10.97 -13.25
N ILE A 197 4.06 -9.79 -12.74
CA ILE A 197 3.65 -9.54 -11.37
C ILE A 197 2.30 -8.83 -11.40
N ILE A 198 1.35 -9.29 -10.60
CA ILE A 198 0.09 -8.59 -10.33
C ILE A 198 0.07 -8.22 -8.85
N LYS A 199 -0.22 -6.95 -8.54
CA LYS A 199 -0.41 -6.45 -7.17
C LYS A 199 -1.71 -5.66 -7.12
N CYS A 200 -2.65 -6.06 -6.28
CA CYS A 200 -3.91 -5.36 -6.06
C CYS A 200 -4.05 -5.05 -4.57
N ASN A 201 -4.13 -3.77 -4.23
CA ASN A 201 -4.38 -3.29 -2.88
C ASN A 201 -5.64 -2.44 -2.90
N ASN A 202 -6.72 -2.94 -2.32
CA ASN A 202 -8.01 -2.28 -2.31
C ASN A 202 -8.53 -2.18 -0.88
N SER A 203 -9.19 -1.10 -0.53
CA SER A 203 -9.78 -0.91 0.79
C SER A 203 -11.09 -0.16 0.73
N LEU A 204 -12.00 -0.53 1.64
CA LEU A 204 -13.23 0.16 1.93
C LEU A 204 -13.18 0.60 3.39
N SER A 205 -13.25 1.91 3.63
CA SER A 205 -13.20 2.48 4.97
C SER A 205 -14.49 3.23 5.28
N VAL A 206 -14.98 3.07 6.50
CA VAL A 206 -16.08 3.87 7.06
C VAL A 206 -15.52 4.76 8.15
N LYS A 207 -15.60 6.08 7.95
CA LYS A 207 -15.12 7.08 8.90
C LYS A 207 -16.04 7.14 10.12
N LEU A 208 -15.46 6.92 11.29
CA LEU A 208 -16.13 7.12 12.59
C LEU A 208 -15.88 8.53 13.11
N ARG A 209 -14.68 9.07 12.81
CA ARG A 209 -14.23 10.43 13.10
C ARG A 209 -13.33 10.90 11.96
N SER A 210 -12.98 12.18 11.94
CA SER A 210 -12.06 12.74 10.94
C SER A 210 -10.68 12.06 10.91
N TRP A 211 -10.28 11.45 12.02
CA TRP A 211 -8.98 10.80 12.22
C TRP A 211 -9.05 9.27 12.37
N LEU A 212 -10.27 8.68 12.52
CA LEU A 212 -10.47 7.25 12.80
C LEU A 212 -11.49 6.63 11.85
N SER A 213 -11.13 5.51 11.25
CA SER A 213 -11.99 4.71 10.36
C SER A 213 -11.93 3.23 10.72
N ILE A 214 -13.01 2.51 10.45
CA ILE A 214 -13.00 1.05 10.32
C ILE A 214 -12.73 0.75 8.85
N THR A 215 -11.78 -0.16 8.58
CA THR A 215 -11.32 -0.46 7.23
C THR A 215 -11.40 -1.97 6.98
N ALA A 216 -12.00 -2.35 5.86
CA ALA A 216 -11.85 -3.65 5.24
C ALA A 216 -10.83 -3.53 4.11
N ALA A 217 -9.83 -4.40 4.09
CA ALA A 217 -8.75 -4.37 3.11
C ALA A 217 -8.63 -5.73 2.39
N MET A 218 -8.37 -5.65 1.09
CA MET A 218 -8.06 -6.79 0.23
C MET A 218 -6.71 -6.55 -0.43
N THR A 219 -5.80 -7.48 -0.24
CA THR A 219 -4.50 -7.50 -0.91
C THR A 219 -4.37 -8.78 -1.70
N TYR A 220 -4.14 -8.66 -3.00
CA TYR A 220 -3.81 -9.78 -3.87
C TYR A 220 -2.46 -9.55 -4.53
N ASN A 221 -1.59 -10.55 -4.45
CA ASN A 221 -0.29 -10.54 -5.10
C ASN A 221 -0.11 -11.86 -5.84
N LYS A 222 0.34 -11.77 -7.09
CA LYS A 222 0.80 -12.92 -7.89
C LYS A 222 2.17 -12.63 -8.44
N LEU A 223 3.10 -13.55 -8.22
CA LEU A 223 4.44 -13.54 -8.79
C LEU A 223 4.59 -14.79 -9.64
N ASN A 224 4.41 -14.63 -10.96
CA ASN A 224 4.39 -15.74 -11.89
C ASN A 224 5.71 -16.53 -11.92
N ARG A 225 6.82 -15.84 -11.71
CA ARG A 225 8.16 -16.46 -11.73
C ARG A 225 8.36 -17.52 -10.63
N THR A 226 7.79 -17.32 -9.44
CA THR A 226 7.80 -18.30 -8.34
C THR A 226 6.58 -19.19 -8.31
N ASP A 227 5.62 -18.96 -9.22
CA ASP A 227 4.30 -19.59 -9.23
C ASP A 227 3.57 -19.44 -7.87
N ARG A 228 3.77 -18.29 -7.21
CA ARG A 228 3.17 -18.00 -5.92
C ARG A 228 2.16 -16.86 -6.03
N GLU A 229 1.07 -17.06 -5.31
CA GLU A 229 0.07 -16.02 -5.12
C GLU A 229 -0.43 -16.00 -3.68
N ASN A 230 -0.87 -14.83 -3.23
CA ASN A 230 -1.60 -14.71 -1.98
C ASN A 230 -2.79 -13.75 -2.13
N LEU A 231 -3.90 -14.10 -1.49
CA LEU A 231 -5.07 -13.25 -1.32
C LEU A 231 -5.32 -13.08 0.18
N LEU A 232 -5.24 -11.87 0.66
CA LEU A 232 -5.48 -11.52 2.05
C LEU A 232 -6.70 -10.60 2.13
N MET A 233 -7.70 -11.01 2.89
CA MET A 233 -8.87 -10.19 3.22
C MET A 233 -8.93 -10.01 4.72
N ASN A 234 -8.88 -8.79 5.18
CA ASN A 234 -8.81 -8.46 6.59
C ASN A 234 -9.55 -7.16 6.91
N TYR A 235 -9.82 -6.93 8.19
CA TYR A 235 -10.49 -5.72 8.69
C TYR A 235 -9.79 -5.20 9.94
N GLY A 236 -9.91 -3.91 10.20
CA GLY A 236 -9.28 -3.28 11.35
C GLY A 236 -9.51 -1.78 11.39
N LEU A 237 -8.59 -1.10 12.06
CA LEU A 237 -8.65 0.33 12.28
C LEU A 237 -7.62 1.07 11.43
N THR A 238 -8.01 2.24 10.94
CA THR A 238 -7.13 3.21 10.28
C THR A 238 -7.17 4.52 11.04
N VAL A 239 -6.00 5.04 11.36
CA VAL A 239 -5.79 6.34 11.96
C VAL A 239 -5.06 7.22 10.95
N GLU A 240 -5.59 8.42 10.69
CA GLU A 240 -4.98 9.37 9.75
C GLU A 240 -4.98 10.79 10.31
N LYS A 241 -3.94 11.57 9.98
CA LYS A 241 -3.83 12.97 10.38
C LYS A 241 -3.11 13.78 9.31
N PHE A 242 -3.63 14.99 9.08
CA PHE A 242 -3.06 16.01 8.21
C PHE A 242 -2.46 17.14 9.08
N PHE A 243 -1.31 17.71 8.64
CA PHE A 243 -0.57 18.77 9.32
C PHE A 243 -0.23 19.90 8.35
#